data_3b6554a891f2e63dfed94c1e956c42cb
#
_entry.id   3b6554a891f2e63dfed94c1e956c42cb
#
_cell.length_a   1.000
_cell.length_b   1.000
_cell.length_c   1.000
_cell.angle_alpha   90.00
_cell.angle_beta   90.00
_cell.angle_gamma   90.00
#
_symmetry.space_group_name_H-M   'P 1'
#
loop_
_entity.id
_entity.type
_entity.pdbx_description
1 polymer ?
#
loop_
_entity_poly.entity_id
_entity_poly.type
_entity_poly.pdbx_seq_one_letter_code
_entity_poly.pdbx_strand_id
1 'polypeptide(L)'
;MGWIRRTKRSYLFAFVLSFAGVLNASEALNVFIRDDVLADYQRFVGERDVTKITDFSGQYLRRDVVDMVIAQQALQKGGFDKAFIFTPGFVSFRESNLLEKGEQLLHFDSYWKADLENKGRLLFISEPVIQKGQYFAGIYHGIDNQKVKQLQAEQGLTQLTSVSNPKWQTDWQTLESLPLKQLHAEPDWMSQARMVSKGWVDFMLMPLMPKLDNRFVLEDVELIANEHLVVLLNDSRHFAVSRLHPEGERAFAALQKGLAILREQGRITSAYQQAGLIPDLNKYQVVNPAQELR
;
A
#
# COMPACT_ATOMS: atom_id res chain seq x y z
N MET A 1 86.46 -27.85 -36.41
CA MET A 1 85.27 -27.89 -37.31
C MET A 1 84.14 -28.51 -36.52
N GLY A 2 83.27 -27.68 -35.90
CA GLY A 2 82.17 -28.15 -35.09
C GLY A 2 80.90 -27.34 -35.42
N TRP A 3 79.91 -28.00 -35.93
CA TRP A 3 78.65 -27.44 -36.34
C TRP A 3 77.66 -27.41 -35.14
N ILE A 4 77.27 -26.23 -34.72
CA ILE A 4 76.21 -26.03 -33.67
C ILE A 4 74.90 -25.97 -34.37
N ARG A 5 74.02 -26.95 -34.12
CA ARG A 5 72.59 -26.94 -34.52
C ARG A 5 71.83 -26.09 -33.54
N ARG A 6 71.23 -24.98 -34.02
CA ARG A 6 70.19 -24.17 -33.29
C ARG A 6 68.85 -24.81 -33.46
N THR A 7 68.28 -25.30 -32.37
CA THR A 7 66.85 -25.70 -32.28
C THR A 7 66.01 -24.47 -32.06
N LYS A 8 65.07 -24.17 -32.98
CA LYS A 8 64.05 -23.16 -32.82
C LYS A 8 62.94 -23.75 -31.94
N ARG A 9 62.72 -23.18 -30.73
CA ARG A 9 61.60 -23.42 -29.91
C ARG A 9 60.46 -22.45 -30.35
N SER A 10 59.40 -22.99 -30.97
CA SER A 10 58.13 -22.26 -31.24
C SER A 10 57.37 -22.19 -29.98
N TYR A 11 57.14 -20.97 -29.46
CA TYR A 11 56.18 -20.71 -28.37
C TYR A 11 54.82 -20.51 -28.99
N LEU A 12 53.92 -21.46 -28.71
CA LEU A 12 52.49 -21.32 -29.01
C LEU A 12 51.87 -20.44 -27.93
N PHE A 13 51.53 -19.18 -28.26
CA PHE A 13 50.78 -18.30 -27.39
C PHE A 13 49.31 -18.69 -27.47
N ALA A 14 48.78 -19.37 -26.46
CA ALA A 14 47.38 -19.62 -26.30
C ALA A 14 46.71 -18.30 -25.84
N PHE A 15 45.94 -17.68 -26.73
CA PHE A 15 45.13 -16.50 -26.42
C PHE A 15 43.85 -16.99 -25.68
N VAL A 16 43.86 -16.90 -24.34
CA VAL A 16 42.66 -17.14 -23.52
C VAL A 16 41.78 -15.90 -23.64
N LEU A 17 40.79 -15.96 -24.48
CA LEU A 17 39.66 -14.98 -24.49
C LEU A 17 38.84 -15.14 -23.21
N SER A 18 39.21 -14.34 -22.19
CA SER A 18 38.32 -14.17 -21.03
C SER A 18 37.07 -13.40 -21.47
N PHE A 19 36.00 -14.12 -21.68
CA PHE A 19 34.64 -13.53 -21.72
C PHE A 19 34.34 -13.00 -20.32
N ALA A 20 34.70 -11.76 -20.05
CA ALA A 20 34.13 -11.01 -18.92
C ALA A 20 32.66 -10.77 -19.24
N GLY A 21 31.80 -11.63 -18.73
CA GLY A 21 30.38 -11.36 -18.70
C GLY A 21 30.18 -10.06 -17.96
N VAL A 22 29.80 -9.00 -18.67
CA VAL A 22 29.26 -7.76 -18.07
C VAL A 22 27.97 -8.18 -17.37
N LEU A 23 28.05 -8.47 -16.08
CA LEU A 23 26.88 -8.43 -15.20
C LEU A 23 26.40 -6.98 -15.26
N ASN A 24 25.41 -6.71 -16.14
CA ASN A 24 24.62 -5.51 -16.05
C ASN A 24 23.94 -5.54 -14.69
N ALA A 25 24.53 -4.85 -13.71
CA ALA A 25 23.82 -4.50 -12.50
C ALA A 25 22.56 -3.73 -12.96
N SER A 26 21.41 -4.39 -12.91
CA SER A 26 20.14 -3.77 -13.26
C SER A 26 19.99 -2.53 -12.40
N GLU A 27 19.90 -1.37 -13.03
CA GLU A 27 19.76 -0.09 -12.34
C GLU A 27 18.54 -0.16 -11.41
N ALA A 28 18.76 0.11 -10.12
CA ALA A 28 17.71 0.06 -9.13
C ALA A 28 16.69 1.20 -9.38
N LEU A 29 15.43 0.94 -9.13
CA LEU A 29 14.34 1.88 -9.35
C LEU A 29 14.04 2.64 -8.06
N ASN A 30 14.09 3.97 -8.13
CA ASN A 30 13.71 4.82 -7.00
C ASN A 30 12.19 4.87 -6.85
N VAL A 31 11.74 4.74 -5.62
CA VAL A 31 10.32 4.83 -5.24
C VAL A 31 10.19 5.73 -4.02
N PHE A 32 9.37 6.77 -4.14
CA PHE A 32 9.07 7.64 -3.01
C PHE A 32 7.95 7.01 -2.18
N ILE A 33 8.19 6.95 -0.87
CA ILE A 33 7.23 6.42 0.12
C ILE A 33 7.10 7.46 1.23
N ARG A 34 5.88 7.65 1.73
CA ARG A 34 5.61 8.54 2.87
C ARG A 34 6.47 8.15 4.07
N ASP A 35 7.07 9.13 4.74
CA ASP A 35 8.10 8.94 5.78
C ASP A 35 7.66 7.99 6.90
N ASP A 36 6.44 8.15 7.41
CA ASP A 36 5.89 7.33 8.48
C ASP A 36 5.65 5.86 8.03
N VAL A 37 5.21 5.68 6.78
CA VAL A 37 5.03 4.34 6.18
C VAL A 37 6.37 3.66 5.98
N LEU A 38 7.36 4.40 5.48
CA LEU A 38 8.70 3.85 5.26
C LEU A 38 9.35 3.43 6.58
N ALA A 39 9.19 4.25 7.63
CA ALA A 39 9.70 3.91 8.96
C ALA A 39 9.05 2.63 9.52
N ASP A 40 7.74 2.48 9.40
CA ASP A 40 7.02 1.28 9.85
C ASP A 40 7.38 0.06 8.99
N TYR A 41 7.52 0.23 7.68
CA TYR A 41 7.99 -0.83 6.79
C TYR A 41 9.39 -1.32 7.17
N GLN A 42 10.34 -0.41 7.41
CA GLN A 42 11.70 -0.75 7.81
C GLN A 42 11.74 -1.48 9.16
N ARG A 43 10.93 -1.04 10.12
CA ARG A 43 10.79 -1.71 11.43
C ARG A 43 10.18 -3.10 11.29
N PHE A 44 9.15 -3.24 10.47
CA PHE A 44 8.50 -4.52 10.25
C PHE A 44 9.39 -5.51 9.50
N VAL A 45 10.03 -5.10 8.41
CA VAL A 45 10.90 -5.97 7.61
C VAL A 45 12.18 -6.31 8.36
N GLY A 46 12.81 -5.31 8.99
CA GLY A 46 14.12 -5.47 9.64
C GLY A 46 15.16 -6.02 8.67
N GLU A 47 15.88 -7.03 9.08
CA GLU A 47 16.90 -7.72 8.27
C GLU A 47 16.34 -8.89 7.44
N ARG A 48 15.02 -9.12 7.47
CA ARG A 48 14.38 -10.23 6.75
C ARG A 48 14.37 -9.99 5.25
N ASP A 49 14.50 -11.07 4.49
CA ASP A 49 14.22 -11.06 3.07
C ASP A 49 12.71 -10.86 2.84
N VAL A 50 12.32 -9.69 2.33
CA VAL A 50 10.93 -9.30 2.09
C VAL A 50 10.18 -10.33 1.25
N THR A 51 10.87 -10.99 0.31
CA THR A 51 10.27 -11.96 -0.60
C THR A 51 9.88 -13.27 0.09
N LYS A 52 10.41 -13.51 1.31
CA LYS A 52 10.16 -14.70 2.12
C LYS A 52 9.27 -14.47 3.32
N ILE A 53 8.86 -13.23 3.59
CA ILE A 53 7.96 -12.93 4.72
C ILE A 53 6.62 -13.62 4.51
N THR A 54 6.22 -14.42 5.49
CA THR A 54 4.95 -15.17 5.50
C THR A 54 4.10 -14.88 6.73
N ASP A 55 4.72 -14.34 7.77
CA ASP A 55 4.09 -13.96 9.02
C ASP A 55 3.87 -12.45 9.05
N PHE A 56 2.60 -12.07 9.07
CA PHE A 56 2.10 -10.70 9.16
C PHE A 56 1.42 -10.43 10.51
N SER A 57 1.78 -11.16 11.55
CA SER A 57 1.26 -10.97 12.91
C SER A 57 2.03 -9.92 13.74
N GLY A 58 3.17 -9.43 13.22
CA GLY A 58 4.10 -8.51 13.91
C GLY A 58 3.52 -7.14 14.24
N GLN A 59 4.28 -6.36 15.03
CA GLN A 59 4.00 -4.95 15.28
C GLN A 59 4.35 -4.08 14.05
N TYR A 60 3.96 -2.82 14.08
CA TYR A 60 4.17 -1.82 13.00
C TYR A 60 3.49 -2.17 11.67
N LEU A 61 2.55 -3.11 11.66
CA LEU A 61 1.77 -3.44 10.49
C LEU A 61 0.57 -2.52 10.35
N ARG A 62 0.56 -1.84 9.24
CA ARG A 62 -0.55 -1.07 8.70
C ARG A 62 -0.76 -1.47 7.24
N ARG A 63 -1.89 -1.11 6.65
CA ARG A 63 -2.23 -1.53 5.28
C ARG A 63 -1.09 -1.26 4.30
N ASP A 64 -0.55 -0.05 4.33
CA ASP A 64 0.51 0.39 3.41
C ASP A 64 1.75 -0.51 3.49
N VAL A 65 2.12 -0.96 4.70
CA VAL A 65 3.26 -1.89 4.91
C VAL A 65 2.96 -3.27 4.34
N VAL A 66 1.74 -3.79 4.52
CA VAL A 66 1.32 -5.06 3.90
C VAL A 66 1.34 -4.96 2.39
N ASP A 67 0.80 -3.86 1.85
CA ASP A 67 0.81 -3.56 0.41
C ASP A 67 2.24 -3.58 -0.15
N MET A 68 3.21 -2.91 0.52
CA MET A 68 4.62 -2.88 0.12
C MET A 68 5.25 -4.28 0.06
N VAL A 69 4.97 -5.12 1.03
CA VAL A 69 5.50 -6.50 1.07
C VAL A 69 4.86 -7.35 -0.03
N ILE A 70 3.54 -7.32 -0.17
CA ILE A 70 2.81 -8.11 -1.18
C ILE A 70 3.20 -7.70 -2.60
N ALA A 71 3.35 -6.40 -2.87
CA ALA A 71 3.76 -5.92 -4.19
C ALA A 71 5.17 -6.41 -4.58
N GLN A 72 6.14 -6.36 -3.65
CA GLN A 72 7.49 -6.87 -3.89
C GLN A 72 7.50 -8.37 -4.12
N GLN A 73 6.77 -9.13 -3.29
CA GLN A 73 6.63 -10.57 -3.47
C GLN A 73 5.98 -10.94 -4.81
N ALA A 74 4.95 -10.20 -5.22
CA ALA A 74 4.28 -10.42 -6.50
C ALA A 74 5.21 -10.12 -7.67
N LEU A 75 5.90 -8.98 -7.66
CA LEU A 75 6.86 -8.62 -8.72
C LEU A 75 7.96 -9.68 -8.86
N GLN A 76 8.57 -10.10 -7.76
CA GLN A 76 9.60 -11.12 -7.77
C GLN A 76 9.09 -12.48 -8.27
N LYS A 77 7.94 -12.94 -7.77
CA LYS A 77 7.33 -14.22 -8.22
C LYS A 77 6.92 -14.20 -9.69
N GLY A 78 6.55 -13.02 -10.19
CA GLY A 78 6.23 -12.83 -11.60
C GLY A 78 7.44 -12.73 -12.52
N GLY A 79 8.66 -12.60 -11.96
CA GLY A 79 9.91 -12.54 -12.71
C GLY A 79 10.42 -11.12 -13.00
N PHE A 80 10.01 -10.12 -12.22
CA PHE A 80 10.58 -8.79 -12.27
C PHE A 80 11.82 -8.75 -11.36
N ASP A 81 12.98 -8.51 -11.94
CA ASP A 81 14.29 -8.70 -11.33
C ASP A 81 15.01 -7.40 -10.91
N LYS A 82 14.37 -6.25 -11.11
CA LYS A 82 14.94 -4.98 -10.68
C LYS A 82 14.74 -4.76 -9.17
N ALA A 83 15.80 -4.24 -8.54
CA ALA A 83 15.75 -3.80 -7.15
C ALA A 83 15.01 -2.46 -7.03
N PHE A 84 14.46 -2.19 -5.83
CA PHE A 84 13.83 -0.93 -5.49
C PHE A 84 14.60 -0.24 -4.37
N ILE A 85 14.77 1.07 -4.51
CA ILE A 85 15.31 1.95 -3.47
C ILE A 85 14.15 2.82 -2.98
N PHE A 86 13.75 2.60 -1.74
CA PHE A 86 12.70 3.40 -1.11
C PHE A 86 13.29 4.66 -0.50
N THR A 87 12.77 5.80 -0.93
CA THR A 87 13.20 7.13 -0.50
C THR A 87 12.04 7.84 0.20
N PRO A 88 12.28 8.51 1.34
CA PRO A 88 11.26 9.31 2.00
C PRO A 88 10.68 10.38 1.07
N GLY A 89 9.35 10.52 1.06
CA GLY A 89 8.63 11.50 0.24
C GLY A 89 7.51 12.18 1.00
N PHE A 90 7.34 13.48 0.77
CA PHE A 90 6.55 14.33 1.64
C PHE A 90 5.03 14.28 1.45
N VAL A 91 4.44 13.75 0.37
CA VAL A 91 2.95 13.76 0.24
C VAL A 91 2.44 12.88 -0.90
N SER A 92 1.35 12.17 -0.65
CA SER A 92 0.60 11.31 -1.58
C SER A 92 0.20 11.96 -2.92
N PHE A 93 -0.06 13.28 -2.95
CA PHE A 93 -0.41 14.01 -4.18
C PHE A 93 0.76 14.12 -5.18
N ARG A 94 1.98 14.37 -4.68
CA ARG A 94 3.17 14.44 -5.54
C ARG A 94 3.50 13.08 -6.14
N GLU A 95 3.30 12.03 -5.38
CA GLU A 95 3.55 10.66 -5.79
C GLU A 95 2.61 10.22 -6.92
N SER A 96 1.31 10.53 -6.84
CA SER A 96 0.38 10.23 -7.93
C SER A 96 0.76 10.92 -9.24
N ASN A 97 1.24 12.17 -9.19
CA ASN A 97 1.71 12.88 -10.36
C ASN A 97 2.95 12.24 -10.99
N LEU A 98 3.89 11.72 -10.18
CA LEU A 98 5.08 11.03 -10.68
C LEU A 98 4.71 9.74 -11.42
N LEU A 99 3.74 9.00 -10.88
CA LEU A 99 3.22 7.79 -11.51
C LEU A 99 2.57 8.09 -12.87
N GLU A 100 1.71 9.10 -12.92
CA GLU A 100 1.00 9.50 -14.15
C GLU A 100 1.94 10.05 -15.23
N LYS A 101 3.10 10.60 -14.85
CA LYS A 101 4.13 11.09 -15.77
C LYS A 101 5.16 10.03 -16.19
N GLY A 102 5.15 8.86 -15.58
CA GLY A 102 6.16 7.83 -15.83
C GLY A 102 7.49 8.07 -15.12
N GLU A 103 7.55 9.03 -14.20
CA GLU A 103 8.74 9.33 -13.40
C GLU A 103 8.92 8.33 -12.24
N GLN A 104 7.85 7.62 -11.86
CA GLN A 104 7.85 6.49 -10.93
C GLN A 104 7.12 5.31 -11.56
N LEU A 105 7.64 4.09 -11.35
CA LEU A 105 7.11 2.86 -11.97
C LEU A 105 5.75 2.45 -11.38
N LEU A 106 5.71 2.33 -10.06
CA LEU A 106 4.50 1.96 -9.32
C LEU A 106 4.52 2.56 -7.93
N HIS A 107 3.35 2.66 -7.34
CA HIS A 107 3.21 2.84 -5.90
C HIS A 107 3.11 1.46 -5.25
N PHE A 108 3.80 1.31 -4.17
CA PHE A 108 3.70 0.15 -3.30
C PHE A 108 2.53 0.27 -2.32
N ASP A 109 1.61 1.19 -2.58
CA ASP A 109 0.33 1.40 -1.92
C ASP A 109 -0.81 1.04 -2.88
N SER A 110 -1.87 0.43 -2.39
CA SER A 110 -3.04 0.09 -3.18
C SER A 110 -4.06 1.23 -3.19
N TYR A 111 -4.78 1.37 -4.29
CA TYR A 111 -5.78 2.39 -4.54
C TYR A 111 -7.18 1.78 -4.67
N TRP A 112 -8.21 2.56 -4.39
CA TRP A 112 -9.57 2.21 -4.76
C TRP A 112 -9.72 2.12 -6.28
N LYS A 113 -10.51 1.15 -6.73
CA LYS A 113 -10.79 0.99 -8.15
C LYS A 113 -11.42 2.26 -8.74
N ALA A 114 -12.40 2.83 -8.04
CA ALA A 114 -13.07 4.06 -8.46
C ALA A 114 -12.09 5.23 -8.70
N ASP A 115 -11.05 5.38 -7.87
CA ASP A 115 -10.05 6.44 -8.02
C ASP A 115 -9.13 6.21 -9.24
N LEU A 116 -8.98 4.97 -9.68
CA LEU A 116 -8.13 4.59 -10.80
C LEU A 116 -8.84 4.57 -12.16
N GLU A 117 -10.16 4.36 -12.19
CA GLU A 117 -10.91 4.17 -13.45
C GLU A 117 -10.73 5.32 -14.43
N ASN A 118 -10.72 6.55 -13.95
CA ASN A 118 -10.50 7.74 -14.78
C ASN A 118 -9.05 7.90 -15.26
N LYS A 119 -8.11 7.11 -14.73
CA LYS A 119 -6.67 7.16 -15.02
C LYS A 119 -6.19 6.00 -15.91
N GLY A 120 -7.07 5.16 -16.39
CA GLY A 120 -6.75 3.93 -17.14
C GLY A 120 -5.95 4.14 -18.43
N ARG A 121 -5.89 5.36 -18.96
CA ARG A 121 -5.02 5.71 -20.10
C ARG A 121 -3.55 5.86 -19.71
N LEU A 122 -3.28 6.23 -18.46
CA LEU A 122 -1.94 6.51 -17.91
C LEU A 122 -1.43 5.37 -17.04
N LEU A 123 -2.33 4.56 -16.49
CA LEU A 123 -2.02 3.53 -15.52
C LEU A 123 -2.53 2.15 -15.97
N PHE A 124 -1.74 1.13 -15.71
CA PHE A 124 -2.22 -0.25 -15.63
C PHE A 124 -2.78 -0.49 -14.23
N ILE A 125 -3.94 -1.13 -14.14
CA ILE A 125 -4.61 -1.46 -12.89
C ILE A 125 -4.51 -2.96 -12.67
N SER A 126 -3.96 -3.39 -11.55
CA SER A 126 -3.80 -4.82 -11.23
C SER A 126 -5.14 -5.49 -10.92
N GLU A 127 -5.14 -6.83 -10.85
CA GLU A 127 -6.19 -7.56 -10.13
C GLU A 127 -6.24 -7.09 -8.66
N PRO A 128 -7.42 -7.15 -8.00
CA PRO A 128 -7.58 -6.62 -6.66
C PRO A 128 -6.74 -7.38 -5.64
N VAL A 129 -6.14 -6.64 -4.69
CA VAL A 129 -5.47 -7.21 -3.51
C VAL A 129 -6.41 -7.30 -2.32
N ILE A 130 -7.39 -6.40 -2.24
CA ILE A 130 -8.53 -6.50 -1.34
C ILE A 130 -9.79 -6.48 -2.20
N GLN A 131 -10.65 -7.49 -2.03
CA GLN A 131 -11.87 -7.63 -2.81
C GLN A 131 -12.95 -6.65 -2.32
N LYS A 132 -13.87 -6.30 -3.20
CA LYS A 132 -15.07 -5.56 -2.84
C LYS A 132 -15.81 -6.27 -1.71
N GLY A 133 -16.25 -5.51 -0.70
CA GLY A 133 -16.92 -6.06 0.47
C GLY A 133 -16.00 -6.55 1.59
N GLN A 134 -14.67 -6.46 1.43
CA GLN A 134 -13.70 -6.92 2.43
C GLN A 134 -12.97 -5.81 3.18
N TYR A 135 -13.16 -4.55 2.80
CA TYR A 135 -12.46 -3.44 3.45
C TYR A 135 -13.37 -2.68 4.41
N PHE A 136 -13.00 -2.73 5.68
CA PHE A 136 -13.71 -2.03 6.75
C PHE A 136 -12.79 -0.97 7.36
N ALA A 137 -13.26 0.27 7.35
CA ALA A 137 -12.58 1.39 7.98
C ALA A 137 -13.03 1.55 9.43
N GLY A 138 -12.09 1.93 10.30
CA GLY A 138 -12.39 2.37 11.66
C GLY A 138 -12.92 3.82 11.66
N ILE A 139 -13.77 4.12 12.62
CA ILE A 139 -14.24 5.47 12.93
C ILE A 139 -13.25 6.09 13.92
N TYR A 140 -12.27 6.85 13.41
CA TYR A 140 -11.20 7.43 14.21
C TYR A 140 -11.59 8.81 14.74
N HIS A 141 -11.34 9.04 16.02
CA HIS A 141 -11.68 10.26 16.73
C HIS A 141 -10.53 10.73 17.64
N GLY A 142 -10.57 11.99 18.07
CA GLY A 142 -9.65 12.49 19.09
C GLY A 142 -9.85 11.76 20.42
N ILE A 143 -8.79 11.53 21.18
CA ILE A 143 -8.81 10.70 22.41
C ILE A 143 -9.81 11.18 23.46
N ASP A 144 -10.10 12.48 23.49
CA ASP A 144 -11.03 13.11 24.43
C ASP A 144 -12.48 13.18 23.94
N ASN A 145 -12.76 12.76 22.70
CA ASN A 145 -14.10 12.83 22.11
C ASN A 145 -15.01 11.71 22.65
N GLN A 146 -15.66 11.98 23.80
CA GLN A 146 -16.52 11.02 24.44
C GLN A 146 -17.78 10.65 23.63
N LYS A 147 -18.26 11.54 22.73
CA LYS A 147 -19.42 11.26 21.88
C LYS A 147 -19.15 10.10 20.93
N VAL A 148 -17.99 10.12 20.25
CA VAL A 148 -17.62 9.05 19.32
C VAL A 148 -17.13 7.83 20.08
N LYS A 149 -16.39 8.00 21.17
CA LYS A 149 -15.91 6.88 22.01
C LYS A 149 -17.07 6.01 22.52
N GLN A 150 -18.18 6.61 22.91
CA GLN A 150 -19.35 5.91 23.47
C GLN A 150 -20.37 5.49 22.40
N LEU A 151 -20.09 5.77 21.13
CA LEU A 151 -20.99 5.41 20.03
C LEU A 151 -21.03 3.88 19.88
N GLN A 152 -22.24 3.31 19.95
CA GLN A 152 -22.45 1.87 19.84
C GLN A 152 -23.43 1.48 18.72
N ALA A 153 -24.05 2.46 18.07
CA ALA A 153 -25.01 2.22 17.03
C ALA A 153 -25.05 3.34 15.99
N GLU A 154 -25.48 3.02 14.78
CA GLU A 154 -25.59 3.94 13.65
C GLU A 154 -26.41 5.20 13.96
N GLN A 155 -27.48 5.07 14.76
CA GLN A 155 -28.37 6.17 15.08
C GLN A 155 -27.66 7.38 15.73
N GLY A 156 -26.53 7.14 16.41
CA GLY A 156 -25.72 8.21 16.98
C GLY A 156 -24.99 9.05 15.95
N LEU A 157 -24.82 8.59 14.72
CA LEU A 157 -24.13 9.33 13.65
C LEU A 157 -24.85 10.63 13.25
N THR A 158 -26.16 10.73 13.44
CA THR A 158 -26.96 11.93 13.10
C THR A 158 -26.53 13.20 13.82
N GLN A 159 -25.78 13.07 14.91
CA GLN A 159 -25.27 14.18 15.71
C GLN A 159 -23.79 14.48 15.44
N LEU A 160 -23.15 13.69 14.60
CA LEU A 160 -21.70 13.74 14.38
C LEU A 160 -21.36 14.40 13.05
N THR A 161 -20.20 15.02 13.06
CA THR A 161 -19.55 15.57 11.87
C THR A 161 -18.37 14.70 11.45
N SER A 162 -18.12 14.60 10.15
CA SER A 162 -16.96 13.90 9.61
C SER A 162 -16.21 14.76 8.61
N VAL A 163 -14.99 14.35 8.25
CA VAL A 163 -14.16 15.02 7.26
C VAL A 163 -13.54 14.00 6.32
N SER A 164 -13.47 14.33 5.03
CA SER A 164 -12.76 13.55 4.01
C SER A 164 -12.34 14.43 2.84
N ASN A 165 -11.54 13.86 1.94
CA ASN A 165 -11.19 14.48 0.68
C ASN A 165 -12.24 14.11 -0.39
N PRO A 166 -12.89 15.08 -1.03
CA PRO A 166 -13.88 14.81 -2.10
C PRO A 166 -13.30 14.04 -3.32
N LYS A 167 -11.98 14.02 -3.48
CA LYS A 167 -11.31 13.26 -4.53
C LYS A 167 -11.16 11.77 -4.21
N TRP A 168 -11.30 11.37 -2.96
CA TRP A 168 -11.34 9.97 -2.56
C TRP A 168 -12.76 9.46 -2.70
N GLN A 169 -13.10 9.03 -3.91
CA GLN A 169 -14.49 8.77 -4.28
C GLN A 169 -15.18 7.76 -3.38
N THR A 170 -14.53 6.64 -3.09
CA THR A 170 -15.09 5.57 -2.25
C THR A 170 -15.36 6.06 -0.82
N ASP A 171 -14.38 6.75 -0.22
CA ASP A 171 -14.52 7.30 1.14
C ASP A 171 -15.60 8.39 1.20
N TRP A 172 -15.55 9.34 0.24
CA TRP A 172 -16.49 10.46 0.18
C TRP A 172 -17.94 10.00 0.00
N GLN A 173 -18.20 9.17 -1.01
CA GLN A 173 -19.54 8.66 -1.28
C GLN A 173 -20.08 7.80 -0.13
N THR A 174 -19.21 7.02 0.51
CA THR A 174 -19.60 6.25 1.69
C THR A 174 -20.02 7.16 2.82
N LEU A 175 -19.22 8.18 3.18
CA LEU A 175 -19.55 9.14 4.23
C LEU A 175 -20.80 9.97 3.89
N GLU A 176 -20.97 10.37 2.63
CA GLU A 176 -22.15 11.11 2.16
C GLU A 176 -23.45 10.28 2.28
N SER A 177 -23.34 8.94 2.18
CA SER A 177 -24.47 8.03 2.35
C SER A 177 -24.87 7.79 3.82
N LEU A 178 -23.99 8.13 4.78
CA LEU A 178 -24.28 7.98 6.21
C LEU A 178 -25.16 9.15 6.71
N PRO A 179 -25.97 8.90 7.73
CA PRO A 179 -26.87 9.94 8.31
C PRO A 179 -26.07 10.91 9.20
N LEU A 180 -25.10 11.59 8.63
CA LEU A 180 -24.23 12.53 9.37
C LEU A 180 -24.91 13.89 9.55
N LYS A 181 -24.58 14.59 10.64
CA LYS A 181 -24.95 15.99 10.81
C LYS A 181 -24.32 16.87 9.72
N GLN A 182 -23.05 16.62 9.40
CA GLN A 182 -22.31 17.34 8.37
C GLN A 182 -21.07 16.57 7.94
N LEU A 183 -20.77 16.60 6.63
CA LEU A 183 -19.50 16.14 6.04
C LEU A 183 -18.69 17.36 5.60
N HIS A 184 -17.46 17.46 6.07
CA HIS A 184 -16.51 18.52 5.74
C HIS A 184 -15.56 18.06 4.63
N ALA A 185 -15.27 18.97 3.70
CA ALA A 185 -14.29 18.75 2.63
C ALA A 185 -12.93 19.34 3.04
N GLU A 186 -11.90 18.51 3.15
CA GLU A 186 -10.52 18.93 3.37
C GLU A 186 -9.59 18.06 2.51
N PRO A 187 -8.87 18.66 1.55
CA PRO A 187 -8.00 17.90 0.65
C PRO A 187 -6.75 17.31 1.30
N ASP A 188 -6.23 17.96 2.33
CA ASP A 188 -5.00 17.54 2.99
C ASP A 188 -5.28 16.59 4.17
N TRP A 189 -4.70 15.40 4.10
CA TRP A 189 -4.93 14.35 5.09
C TRP A 189 -4.47 14.74 6.50
N MET A 190 -3.32 15.41 6.63
CA MET A 190 -2.83 15.85 7.94
C MET A 190 -3.73 16.93 8.54
N SER A 191 -4.27 17.82 7.72
CA SER A 191 -5.27 18.79 8.14
C SER A 191 -6.54 18.10 8.64
N GLN A 192 -7.05 17.08 7.93
CA GLN A 192 -8.18 16.26 8.40
C GLN A 192 -7.89 15.65 9.78
N ALA A 193 -6.73 15.00 9.93
CA ALA A 193 -6.32 14.35 11.18
C ALA A 193 -6.20 15.36 12.33
N ARG A 194 -5.66 16.56 12.08
CA ARG A 194 -5.61 17.64 13.08
C ARG A 194 -6.99 18.16 13.45
N MET A 195 -7.90 18.35 12.48
CA MET A 195 -9.28 18.77 12.75
C MET A 195 -9.97 17.81 13.71
N VAL A 196 -9.78 16.49 13.50
CA VAL A 196 -10.38 15.46 14.36
C VAL A 196 -9.66 15.40 15.72
N SER A 197 -8.34 15.42 15.75
CA SER A 197 -7.57 15.39 17.00
C SER A 197 -7.87 16.58 17.90
N LYS A 198 -8.12 17.77 17.33
CA LYS A 198 -8.49 18.98 18.07
C LYS A 198 -10.00 19.07 18.40
N GLY A 199 -10.80 18.10 17.98
CA GLY A 199 -12.26 18.07 18.22
C GLY A 199 -13.06 19.09 17.43
N TRP A 200 -12.50 19.67 16.34
CA TRP A 200 -13.24 20.57 15.44
C TRP A 200 -14.22 19.79 14.55
N VAL A 201 -13.89 18.53 14.27
CA VAL A 201 -14.72 17.53 13.61
C VAL A 201 -14.72 16.27 14.47
N ASP A 202 -15.83 15.56 14.51
CA ASP A 202 -15.97 14.43 15.43
C ASP A 202 -15.14 13.22 15.04
N PHE A 203 -15.07 12.87 13.75
CA PHE A 203 -14.30 11.70 13.29
C PHE A 203 -13.88 11.77 11.82
N MET A 204 -12.98 10.86 11.46
CA MET A 204 -12.61 10.51 10.07
C MET A 204 -12.52 9.00 9.92
N LEU A 205 -12.58 8.51 8.68
CA LEU A 205 -12.36 7.10 8.38
C LEU A 205 -10.87 6.84 8.13
N MET A 206 -10.35 5.79 8.76
CA MET A 206 -8.98 5.32 8.51
C MET A 206 -8.96 3.78 8.52
N PRO A 207 -7.92 3.15 7.92
CA PRO A 207 -7.70 1.71 8.08
C PRO A 207 -7.65 1.32 9.55
N LEU A 208 -8.24 0.19 9.91
CA LEU A 208 -7.98 -0.39 11.23
C LEU A 208 -6.49 -0.72 11.37
N MET A 209 -5.92 -0.43 12.52
CA MET A 209 -4.51 -0.66 12.84
C MET A 209 -4.38 -1.45 14.15
N PRO A 210 -4.89 -2.70 14.23
CA PRO A 210 -4.93 -3.44 15.50
C PRO A 210 -3.54 -3.75 16.05
N LYS A 211 -2.50 -3.74 15.22
CA LYS A 211 -1.11 -3.91 15.66
C LYS A 211 -0.50 -2.63 16.25
N LEU A 212 -1.26 -1.55 16.23
CA LEU A 212 -0.97 -0.26 16.86
C LEU A 212 -2.11 0.13 17.83
N ASP A 213 -2.82 -0.85 18.39
CA ASP A 213 -3.98 -0.67 19.28
C ASP A 213 -5.07 0.23 18.69
N ASN A 214 -5.25 0.19 17.35
CA ASN A 214 -6.11 1.09 16.59
C ASN A 214 -5.87 2.56 16.91
N ARG A 215 -4.63 2.92 17.21
CA ARG A 215 -4.19 4.26 17.56
C ARG A 215 -3.28 4.82 16.48
N PHE A 216 -3.46 6.08 16.16
CA PHE A 216 -2.60 6.83 15.24
C PHE A 216 -1.97 8.00 16.01
N VAL A 217 -0.65 8.07 15.99
CA VAL A 217 0.12 9.16 16.61
C VAL A 217 1.15 9.66 15.62
N LEU A 218 1.07 10.94 15.27
CA LEU A 218 2.05 11.60 14.41
C LEU A 218 2.09 13.09 14.75
N GLU A 219 3.27 13.61 15.09
CA GLU A 219 3.44 14.99 15.53
C GLU A 219 2.51 15.35 16.72
N ASP A 220 1.63 16.35 16.54
CA ASP A 220 0.64 16.80 17.52
C ASP A 220 -0.75 16.16 17.33
N VAL A 221 -0.83 15.16 16.48
CA VAL A 221 -2.07 14.41 16.18
C VAL A 221 -2.11 13.12 16.94
N GLU A 222 -3.18 12.88 17.68
CA GLU A 222 -3.48 11.59 18.30
C GLU A 222 -4.93 11.21 18.08
N LEU A 223 -5.15 10.06 17.44
CA LEU A 223 -6.46 9.51 17.10
C LEU A 223 -6.56 8.08 17.59
N ILE A 224 -7.78 7.66 17.91
CA ILE A 224 -8.11 6.28 18.25
C ILE A 224 -9.40 5.86 17.53
N ALA A 225 -9.50 4.60 17.12
CA ALA A 225 -10.74 4.09 16.53
C ALA A 225 -11.78 3.78 17.59
N ASN A 226 -13.05 3.96 17.24
CA ASN A 226 -14.16 3.41 18.01
C ASN A 226 -14.04 1.88 18.11
N GLU A 227 -14.29 1.32 19.29
CA GLU A 227 -14.04 -0.09 19.60
C GLU A 227 -15.12 -1.04 19.06
N HIS A 228 -16.29 -0.52 18.66
CA HIS A 228 -17.48 -1.31 18.35
C HIS A 228 -17.95 -1.19 16.91
N LEU A 229 -17.63 -0.08 16.26
CA LEU A 229 -18.21 0.26 14.96
C LEU A 229 -17.14 0.33 13.87
N VAL A 230 -17.50 -0.21 12.70
CA VAL A 230 -16.74 -0.08 11.46
C VAL A 230 -17.63 0.33 10.31
N VAL A 231 -17.04 0.92 9.30
CA VAL A 231 -17.69 1.34 8.06
C VAL A 231 -17.18 0.50 6.91
N LEU A 232 -18.07 -0.13 6.16
CA LEU A 232 -17.71 -0.84 4.93
C LEU A 232 -17.43 0.16 3.81
N LEU A 233 -16.20 0.18 3.31
CA LEU A 233 -15.85 0.86 2.07
C LEU A 233 -16.00 -0.15 0.92
N ASN A 234 -17.17 -0.12 0.27
CA ASN A 234 -17.63 -1.19 -0.63
C ASN A 234 -17.02 -1.07 -2.03
N ASP A 235 -15.71 -1.04 -2.11
CA ASP A 235 -14.93 -1.06 -3.34
C ASP A 235 -13.76 -2.04 -3.20
N SER A 236 -13.01 -2.26 -4.28
CA SER A 236 -11.82 -3.11 -4.32
C SER A 236 -10.53 -2.27 -4.38
N ARG A 237 -9.43 -2.82 -3.86
CA ARG A 237 -8.15 -2.13 -3.87
C ARG A 237 -7.16 -2.82 -4.81
N HIS A 238 -6.42 -2.00 -5.57
CA HIS A 238 -5.56 -2.43 -6.66
C HIS A 238 -4.22 -1.71 -6.63
N PHE A 239 -3.16 -2.36 -7.09
CA PHE A 239 -1.93 -1.65 -7.41
C PHE A 239 -2.05 -0.97 -8.78
N ALA A 240 -1.38 0.17 -8.90
CA ALA A 240 -1.29 0.93 -10.14
C ALA A 240 0.18 0.97 -10.61
N VAL A 241 0.37 0.71 -11.91
CA VAL A 241 1.69 0.75 -12.57
C VAL A 241 1.62 1.75 -13.71
N SER A 242 2.63 2.60 -13.83
CA SER A 242 2.68 3.62 -14.89
C SER A 242 2.81 2.98 -16.28
N ARG A 243 1.94 3.39 -17.21
CA ARG A 243 2.05 3.03 -18.63
C ARG A 243 3.17 3.79 -19.33
N LEU A 244 3.54 4.96 -18.80
CA LEU A 244 4.54 5.84 -19.42
C LEU A 244 5.97 5.50 -18.97
N HIS A 245 6.14 4.72 -17.89
CA HIS A 245 7.45 4.30 -17.43
C HIS A 245 8.04 3.24 -18.37
N PRO A 246 9.35 3.28 -18.74
CA PRO A 246 9.98 2.31 -19.64
C PRO A 246 9.80 0.83 -19.22
N GLU A 247 9.76 0.57 -17.92
CA GLU A 247 9.53 -0.77 -17.36
C GLU A 247 8.04 -1.08 -17.07
N GLY A 248 7.13 -0.19 -17.42
CA GLY A 248 5.72 -0.26 -16.99
C GLY A 248 5.02 -1.54 -17.42
N GLU A 249 5.09 -1.88 -18.70
CA GLU A 249 4.43 -3.08 -19.24
C GLU A 249 5.05 -4.37 -18.64
N ARG A 250 6.37 -4.43 -18.54
CA ARG A 250 7.10 -5.58 -17.99
C ARG A 250 6.77 -5.77 -16.51
N ALA A 251 6.78 -4.68 -15.73
CA ALA A 251 6.45 -4.73 -14.31
C ALA A 251 4.98 -5.11 -14.09
N PHE A 252 4.06 -4.57 -14.89
CA PHE A 252 2.65 -4.92 -14.81
C PHE A 252 2.39 -6.40 -15.11
N ALA A 253 2.97 -6.93 -16.18
CA ALA A 253 2.85 -8.35 -16.51
C ALA A 253 3.37 -9.26 -15.39
N ALA A 254 4.53 -8.90 -14.81
CA ALA A 254 5.09 -9.61 -13.67
C ALA A 254 4.21 -9.50 -12.42
N LEU A 255 3.74 -8.30 -12.10
CA LEU A 255 2.85 -8.06 -10.96
C LEU A 255 1.58 -8.91 -11.06
N GLN A 256 0.91 -8.92 -12.21
CA GLN A 256 -0.30 -9.73 -12.45
C GLN A 256 -0.04 -11.22 -12.26
N LYS A 257 1.02 -11.74 -12.87
CA LYS A 257 1.42 -13.14 -12.73
C LYS A 257 1.73 -13.49 -11.27
N GLY A 258 2.47 -12.65 -10.58
CA GLY A 258 2.83 -12.88 -9.18
C GLY A 258 1.63 -12.78 -8.24
N LEU A 259 0.71 -11.83 -8.46
CA LEU A 259 -0.54 -11.73 -7.70
C LEU A 259 -1.41 -12.98 -7.88
N ALA A 260 -1.50 -13.53 -9.10
CA ALA A 260 -2.21 -14.78 -9.33
C ALA A 260 -1.62 -15.93 -8.51
N ILE A 261 -0.29 -16.10 -8.52
CA ILE A 261 0.42 -17.12 -7.73
C ILE A 261 0.17 -16.93 -6.22
N LEU A 262 0.30 -15.69 -5.71
CA LEU A 262 0.08 -15.40 -4.29
C LEU A 262 -1.38 -15.63 -3.88
N ARG A 263 -2.33 -15.39 -4.77
CA ARG A 263 -3.75 -15.63 -4.53
C ARG A 263 -4.06 -17.11 -4.46
N GLU A 264 -3.58 -17.91 -5.40
CA GLU A 264 -3.72 -19.38 -5.37
C GLU A 264 -3.15 -20.01 -4.10
N GLN A 265 -2.06 -19.42 -3.57
CA GLN A 265 -1.45 -19.81 -2.30
C GLN A 265 -2.22 -19.32 -1.06
N GLY A 266 -3.28 -18.55 -1.20
CA GLY A 266 -4.02 -17.92 -0.10
C GLY A 266 -3.23 -16.82 0.64
N ARG A 267 -2.07 -16.40 0.10
CA ARG A 267 -1.11 -15.52 0.77
C ARG A 267 -1.62 -14.09 0.93
N ILE A 268 -2.30 -13.56 -0.09
CA ILE A 268 -2.83 -12.20 -0.05
C ILE A 268 -3.84 -12.08 1.08
N THR A 269 -4.89 -12.89 1.07
CA THR A 269 -5.94 -12.86 2.10
C THR A 269 -5.35 -13.09 3.51
N SER A 270 -4.47 -14.10 3.65
CA SER A 270 -3.83 -14.40 4.92
C SER A 270 -3.00 -13.21 5.46
N ALA A 271 -2.28 -12.49 4.61
CA ALA A 271 -1.49 -11.33 5.02
C ALA A 271 -2.37 -10.22 5.63
N TYR A 272 -3.45 -9.84 4.94
CA TYR A 272 -4.36 -8.80 5.45
C TYR A 272 -5.15 -9.25 6.70
N GLN A 273 -5.52 -10.54 6.80
CA GLN A 273 -6.16 -11.09 8.00
C GLN A 273 -5.21 -11.11 9.20
N GLN A 274 -3.98 -11.61 9.04
CA GLN A 274 -2.98 -11.64 10.12
C GLN A 274 -2.60 -10.25 10.61
N ALA A 275 -2.54 -9.28 9.70
CA ALA A 275 -2.35 -7.87 10.05
C ALA A 275 -3.59 -7.26 10.73
N GLY A 276 -4.74 -7.93 10.70
CA GLY A 276 -6.01 -7.48 11.28
C GLY A 276 -6.70 -6.39 10.44
N LEU A 277 -6.36 -6.26 9.18
CA LEU A 277 -6.93 -5.28 8.25
C LEU A 277 -8.26 -5.77 7.64
N ILE A 278 -8.46 -7.07 7.62
CA ILE A 278 -9.77 -7.71 7.44
C ILE A 278 -10.23 -8.12 8.84
N PRO A 279 -11.11 -7.34 9.49
CA PRO A 279 -11.47 -7.56 10.89
C PRO A 279 -12.34 -8.80 11.08
N ASP A 280 -12.32 -9.34 12.29
CA ASP A 280 -13.31 -10.28 12.77
C ASP A 280 -14.64 -9.53 13.04
N LEU A 281 -15.59 -9.65 12.11
CA LEU A 281 -16.88 -8.95 12.19
C LEU A 281 -17.74 -9.40 13.37
N ASN A 282 -17.39 -10.47 14.09
CA ASN A 282 -18.06 -10.78 15.36
C ASN A 282 -17.76 -9.78 16.46
N LYS A 283 -16.71 -8.97 16.30
CA LYS A 283 -16.28 -7.94 17.27
C LYS A 283 -16.82 -6.55 16.93
N TYR A 284 -17.33 -6.34 15.72
CA TYR A 284 -17.72 -5.04 15.22
C TYR A 284 -19.13 -5.07 14.64
N GLN A 285 -19.87 -3.98 14.86
CA GLN A 285 -21.08 -3.70 14.10
C GLN A 285 -20.72 -2.86 12.88
N VAL A 286 -21.17 -3.28 11.70
CA VAL A 286 -21.02 -2.51 10.46
C VAL A 286 -22.15 -1.49 10.39
N VAL A 287 -21.83 -0.18 10.31
CA VAL A 287 -22.83 0.89 10.29
C VAL A 287 -23.58 0.98 8.95
N ASN A 288 -22.96 0.55 7.86
CA ASN A 288 -23.53 0.55 6.52
C ASN A 288 -23.35 -0.83 5.87
N PRO A 289 -24.01 -1.89 6.38
CA PRO A 289 -23.88 -3.21 5.78
C PRO A 289 -24.20 -3.14 4.29
N ALA A 290 -23.49 -3.94 3.49
CA ALA A 290 -23.75 -4.01 2.05
C ALA A 290 -25.27 -4.24 1.86
N GLN A 291 -25.93 -3.30 1.21
CA GLN A 291 -27.30 -3.55 0.77
C GLN A 291 -27.19 -4.70 -0.22
N GLU A 292 -27.78 -5.84 0.10
CA GLU A 292 -27.99 -6.90 -0.86
C GLU A 292 -28.70 -6.25 -2.06
N LEU A 293 -28.03 -6.25 -3.21
CA LEU A 293 -28.64 -5.81 -4.46
C LEU A 293 -29.83 -6.74 -4.70
N ARG A 294 -31.05 -6.26 -4.36
CA ARG A 294 -32.31 -6.93 -4.67
C ARG A 294 -32.58 -6.87 -6.15
#